data_e9d31a8730c1fb282670ebb441a5c13d
#
_entry.id   e9d31a8730c1fb282670ebb441a5c13d
#
_cell.length_a   1.000
_cell.length_b   1.000
_cell.length_c   1.000
_cell.angle_alpha   90.00
_cell.angle_beta   90.00
_cell.angle_gamma   90.00
#
_symmetry.space_group_name_H-M   'P 1'
#
loop_
_entity.id
_entity.type
_entity.pdbx_description
1 polymer ?
#
loop_
_entity_poly.entity_id
_entity_poly.type
_entity_poly.pdbx_seq_one_letter_code
_entity_poly.pdbx_strand_id
1 'polypeptide(L)'
;MRNVILICGPPGSGKTTHAHELDVDVYDIDDEQWTGEPHFAAALTRLASQPDAQAAVIRSGATRTARHKTAHLIGATHTTVLAVDADVCIRRIRDRARNRPPLHQQIAAVRAWWADYQPEPAHTSRRW
;
A
#
# COMPACT_ATOMS: atom_id res chain seq x y z
N MET A 1 19.34 -1.74 11.81
CA MET A 1 18.01 -2.04 12.37
C MET A 1 16.98 -2.13 11.26
N ARG A 2 16.19 -3.17 11.27
CA ARG A 2 15.19 -3.39 10.24
C ARG A 2 14.05 -2.37 10.33
N ASN A 3 13.70 -1.76 9.20
CA ASN A 3 12.59 -0.82 9.10
C ASN A 3 11.84 -1.08 7.79
N VAL A 4 10.79 -1.88 7.84
CA VAL A 4 9.98 -2.24 6.67
C VAL A 4 8.55 -1.82 6.91
N ILE A 5 8.07 -0.90 6.09
CA ILE A 5 6.76 -0.27 6.26
C ILE A 5 5.85 -0.73 5.13
N LEU A 6 4.71 -1.33 5.49
CA LEU A 6 3.64 -1.60 4.53
C LEU A 6 2.74 -0.39 4.47
N ILE A 7 2.53 0.15 3.27
CA ILE A 7 1.68 1.30 3.04
C ILE A 7 0.49 0.87 2.19
N CYS A 8 -0.71 1.00 2.74
CA CYS A 8 -1.96 0.60 2.09
C CYS A 8 -2.88 1.80 1.92
N GLY A 9 -3.78 1.71 0.98
CA GLY A 9 -4.77 2.76 0.73
C GLY A 9 -5.38 2.64 -0.67
N PRO A 10 -6.46 3.40 -0.94
CA PRO A 10 -7.06 3.42 -2.26
C PRO A 10 -6.17 4.13 -3.29
N PRO A 11 -6.41 3.92 -4.58
CA PRO A 11 -5.75 4.72 -5.61
C PRO A 11 -5.97 6.21 -5.34
N GLY A 12 -4.96 7.02 -5.54
CA GLY A 12 -5.04 8.46 -5.30
C GLY A 12 -4.91 8.88 -3.84
N SER A 13 -4.61 7.96 -2.93
CA SER A 13 -4.46 8.29 -1.51
C SER A 13 -3.10 8.88 -1.14
N GLY A 14 -2.13 8.85 -2.05
CA GLY A 14 -0.80 9.40 -1.80
C GLY A 14 0.21 8.38 -1.29
N LYS A 15 -0.03 7.09 -1.50
CA LYS A 15 0.88 6.02 -1.05
C LYS A 15 2.30 6.19 -1.59
N THR A 16 2.42 6.43 -2.88
CA THR A 16 3.74 6.58 -3.53
C THR A 16 4.47 7.80 -3.00
N THR A 17 3.77 8.93 -2.88
CA THR A 17 4.34 10.16 -2.31
C THR A 17 4.81 9.93 -0.88
N HIS A 18 3.97 9.30 -0.06
CA HIS A 18 4.31 8.98 1.33
C HIS A 18 5.55 8.10 1.41
N ALA A 19 5.62 7.06 0.58
CA ALA A 19 6.75 6.14 0.55
C ALA A 19 8.06 6.86 0.21
N HIS A 20 8.03 7.72 -0.80
CA HIS A 20 9.24 8.44 -1.24
C HIS A 20 9.71 9.48 -0.21
N GLU A 21 8.84 9.95 0.66
CA GLU A 21 9.22 10.86 1.74
C GLU A 21 9.98 10.15 2.87
N LEU A 22 9.96 8.83 2.91
CA LEU A 22 10.60 8.05 3.99
C LEU A 22 12.08 7.78 3.77
N ASP A 23 12.60 8.12 2.59
CA ASP A 23 14.02 7.92 2.23
C ASP A 23 14.47 6.46 2.42
N VAL A 24 13.68 5.54 1.91
CA VAL A 24 13.96 4.09 1.92
C VAL A 24 13.70 3.52 0.52
N ASP A 25 14.08 2.28 0.29
CA ASP A 25 13.77 1.59 -0.96
C ASP A 25 12.25 1.42 -1.10
N VAL A 26 11.70 1.78 -2.25
CA VAL A 26 10.25 1.71 -2.50
C VAL A 26 9.92 0.55 -3.41
N TYR A 27 9.00 -0.32 -2.96
CA TYR A 27 8.50 -1.47 -3.72
C TYR A 27 7.04 -1.19 -4.10
N ASP A 28 6.84 -0.78 -5.35
CA ASP A 28 5.52 -0.48 -5.92
C ASP A 28 5.33 -1.37 -7.15
N ILE A 29 4.29 -2.21 -7.18
CA ILE A 29 4.04 -3.12 -8.31
C ILE A 29 3.86 -2.37 -9.64
N ASP A 30 3.41 -1.12 -9.59
CA ASP A 30 3.20 -0.31 -10.80
C ASP A 30 4.50 0.22 -11.38
N ASP A 31 5.63 0.00 -10.71
CA ASP A 31 6.93 0.40 -11.20
C ASP A 31 7.34 -0.45 -12.39
N GLU A 32 7.96 0.18 -13.40
CA GLU A 32 8.30 -0.47 -14.67
C GLU A 32 9.29 -1.63 -14.53
N GLN A 33 10.08 -1.66 -13.46
CA GLN A 33 11.04 -2.73 -13.24
C GLN A 33 10.39 -4.11 -13.05
N TRP A 34 9.11 -4.16 -12.68
CA TRP A 34 8.42 -5.42 -12.40
C TRP A 34 7.71 -5.94 -13.64
N THR A 35 7.92 -7.23 -13.95
CA THR A 35 7.27 -7.89 -15.09
C THR A 35 5.95 -8.56 -14.72
N GLY A 36 5.43 -8.27 -13.54
CA GLY A 36 4.15 -8.80 -13.06
C GLY A 36 4.21 -9.23 -11.61
N GLU A 37 3.10 -9.75 -11.09
CA GLU A 37 2.98 -10.15 -9.69
C GLU A 37 4.00 -11.20 -9.27
N PRO A 38 4.30 -12.26 -10.06
CA PRO A 38 5.31 -13.25 -9.62
C PRO A 38 6.69 -12.65 -9.42
N HIS A 39 7.10 -11.73 -10.30
CA HIS A 39 8.40 -11.05 -10.17
C HIS A 39 8.42 -10.18 -8.92
N PHE A 40 7.35 -9.44 -8.69
CA PHE A 40 7.21 -8.58 -7.52
C PHE A 40 7.18 -9.41 -6.23
N ALA A 41 6.41 -10.49 -6.20
CA ALA A 41 6.33 -11.39 -5.05
C ALA A 41 7.68 -12.00 -4.69
N ALA A 42 8.48 -12.38 -5.69
CA ALA A 42 9.82 -12.90 -5.46
C ALA A 42 10.73 -11.85 -4.80
N ALA A 43 10.61 -10.59 -5.22
CA ALA A 43 11.36 -9.49 -4.60
C ALA A 43 10.94 -9.26 -3.15
N LEU A 44 9.65 -9.35 -2.85
CA LEU A 44 9.15 -9.23 -1.48
C LEU A 44 9.63 -10.37 -0.60
N THR A 45 9.72 -11.58 -1.14
CA THR A 45 10.26 -12.72 -0.41
C THR A 45 11.74 -12.50 -0.07
N ARG A 46 12.52 -11.96 -1.00
CA ARG A 46 13.92 -11.62 -0.73
C ARG A 46 14.04 -10.53 0.32
N LEU A 47 13.16 -9.53 0.27
CA LEU A 47 13.13 -8.45 1.26
C LEU A 47 12.92 -9.02 2.67
N ALA A 48 12.03 -10.00 2.80
CA ALA A 48 11.71 -10.62 4.09
C ALA A 48 12.94 -11.25 4.76
N SER A 49 13.92 -11.69 3.97
CA SER A 49 15.12 -12.35 4.49
C SER A 49 16.28 -11.39 4.80
N GLN A 50 16.12 -10.09 4.53
CA GLN A 50 17.17 -9.11 4.76
C GLN A 50 17.07 -8.53 6.17
N PRO A 51 18.00 -8.82 7.07
CA PRO A 51 17.87 -8.43 8.49
C PRO A 51 17.88 -6.92 8.73
N ASP A 52 18.59 -6.16 7.89
CA ASP A 52 18.72 -4.72 8.04
C ASP A 52 17.96 -3.93 6.94
N ALA A 53 16.92 -4.54 6.37
CA ALA A 53 16.16 -3.92 5.29
C ALA A 53 15.57 -2.56 5.72
N GLN A 54 15.64 -1.60 4.79
CA GLN A 54 15.03 -0.28 4.92
C GLN A 54 14.15 -0.09 3.70
N ALA A 55 12.84 -0.34 3.83
CA ALA A 55 11.96 -0.40 2.68
C ALA A 55 10.53 0.03 3.00
N ALA A 56 9.84 0.52 1.97
CA ALA A 56 8.40 0.74 1.99
C ALA A 56 7.78 -0.09 0.88
N VAL A 57 6.76 -0.84 1.20
CA VAL A 57 6.03 -1.69 0.26
C VAL A 57 4.62 -1.14 0.10
N ILE A 58 4.22 -0.88 -1.14
CA ILE A 58 2.92 -0.28 -1.47
C ILE A 58 1.96 -1.37 -1.94
N ARG A 59 0.81 -1.48 -1.29
CA ARG A 59 -0.27 -2.40 -1.66
C ARG A 59 -1.62 -1.72 -1.43
N SER A 60 -2.67 -2.25 -2.03
CA SER A 60 -4.02 -1.72 -1.82
C SER A 60 -4.53 -1.99 -0.40
N GLY A 61 -4.48 -3.23 0.04
CA GLY A 61 -4.73 -3.61 1.43
C GLY A 61 -6.04 -3.12 2.03
N ALA A 62 -7.16 -3.25 1.31
CA ALA A 62 -8.45 -2.80 1.82
C ALA A 62 -8.95 -3.65 2.98
N THR A 63 -8.70 -4.95 2.94
CA THR A 63 -9.14 -5.86 4.01
C THR A 63 -8.01 -6.10 5.02
N ARG A 64 -8.40 -6.41 6.25
CA ARG A 64 -7.43 -6.79 7.29
C ARG A 64 -6.63 -8.03 6.89
N THR A 65 -7.29 -9.02 6.32
CA THR A 65 -6.63 -10.25 5.88
C THR A 65 -5.53 -9.96 4.86
N ALA A 66 -5.81 -9.12 3.85
CA ALA A 66 -4.83 -8.76 2.84
C ALA A 66 -3.65 -8.01 3.47
N ARG A 67 -3.89 -7.07 4.35
CA ARG A 67 -2.83 -6.31 5.03
C ARG A 67 -1.96 -7.22 5.89
N HIS A 68 -2.60 -8.03 6.73
CA HIS A 68 -1.88 -8.91 7.67
C HIS A 68 -1.06 -9.95 6.91
N LYS A 69 -1.60 -10.51 5.84
CA LYS A 69 -0.90 -11.47 5.00
C LYS A 69 0.36 -10.86 4.39
N THR A 70 0.24 -9.68 3.82
CA THR A 70 1.39 -8.99 3.23
C THR A 70 2.40 -8.57 4.30
N ALA A 71 1.93 -8.02 5.42
CA ALA A 71 2.80 -7.61 6.51
C ALA A 71 3.63 -8.79 7.03
N HIS A 72 3.00 -9.95 7.17
CA HIS A 72 3.70 -11.17 7.58
C HIS A 72 4.72 -11.61 6.53
N LEU A 73 4.30 -11.61 5.26
CA LEU A 73 5.16 -12.04 4.15
C LEU A 73 6.46 -11.23 4.07
N ILE A 74 6.38 -9.92 4.24
CA ILE A 74 7.55 -9.03 4.10
C ILE A 74 8.27 -8.79 5.41
N GLY A 75 7.76 -9.31 6.52
CA GLY A 75 8.32 -9.01 7.84
C GLY A 75 8.21 -7.53 8.18
N ALA A 76 7.04 -6.93 7.95
CA ALA A 76 6.83 -5.51 8.19
C ALA A 76 7.01 -5.16 9.66
N THR A 77 7.70 -4.06 9.93
CA THR A 77 7.85 -3.50 11.26
C THR A 77 6.72 -2.54 11.59
N HIS A 78 6.10 -1.95 10.56
CA HIS A 78 4.99 -1.01 10.68
C HIS A 78 4.02 -1.19 9.52
N THR A 79 2.75 -0.90 9.75
CA THR A 79 1.73 -0.82 8.70
C THR A 79 1.02 0.52 8.81
N THR A 80 0.96 1.23 7.70
CA THR A 80 0.25 2.52 7.60
C THR A 80 -0.89 2.37 6.61
N VAL A 81 -2.08 2.80 6.98
CA VAL A 81 -3.24 2.80 6.09
C VAL A 81 -3.65 4.24 5.83
N LEU A 82 -3.56 4.66 4.56
CA LEU A 82 -3.98 5.99 4.13
C LEU A 82 -5.45 5.94 3.69
N ALA A 83 -6.36 5.96 4.66
CA ALA A 83 -7.80 5.88 4.42
C ALA A 83 -8.34 7.26 4.03
N VAL A 84 -7.89 7.75 2.88
CA VAL A 84 -8.28 9.06 2.36
C VAL A 84 -9.63 8.98 1.68
N ASP A 85 -10.53 9.92 1.96
CA ASP A 85 -11.90 9.94 1.43
C ASP A 85 -11.94 9.72 -0.09
N ALA A 86 -12.95 8.98 -0.54
CA ALA A 86 -13.12 8.65 -1.95
C ALA A 86 -13.14 9.89 -2.83
N ASP A 87 -13.84 10.95 -2.41
CA ASP A 87 -13.93 12.19 -3.19
C ASP A 87 -12.57 12.86 -3.37
N VAL A 88 -11.75 12.85 -2.34
CA VAL A 88 -10.39 13.40 -2.41
C VAL A 88 -9.53 12.57 -3.36
N CYS A 89 -9.60 11.24 -3.24
CA CYS A 89 -8.87 10.34 -4.13
C CYS A 89 -9.26 10.54 -5.60
N ILE A 90 -10.55 10.63 -5.86
CA ILE A 90 -11.07 10.79 -7.22
C ILE A 90 -10.64 12.13 -7.80
N ARG A 91 -10.68 13.21 -7.03
CA ARG A 91 -10.22 14.52 -7.47
C ARG A 91 -8.73 14.48 -7.84
N ARG A 92 -7.90 13.87 -7.00
CA ARG A 92 -6.47 13.73 -7.27
C ARG A 92 -6.20 12.91 -8.54
N ILE A 93 -6.97 11.83 -8.74
CA ILE A 93 -6.87 11.00 -9.94
C ILE A 93 -7.18 11.81 -11.18
N ARG A 94 -8.23 12.61 -11.16
CA ARG A 94 -8.61 13.47 -12.28
C ARG A 94 -7.54 14.53 -12.56
N ASP A 95 -7.01 15.14 -11.51
CA ASP A 95 -6.02 16.23 -11.62
C ASP A 95 -4.71 15.73 -12.24
N ARG A 96 -4.27 14.52 -11.94
CA ARG A 96 -3.03 13.98 -12.52
C ARG A 96 -3.19 13.46 -13.94
N ALA A 97 -4.43 13.37 -14.44
CA ALA A 97 -4.78 13.06 -15.84
C ALA A 97 -4.10 11.82 -16.43
N ARG A 98 -3.82 10.81 -15.63
CA ARG A 98 -3.30 9.52 -16.12
C ARG A 98 -4.45 8.68 -16.65
N ASN A 99 -4.28 8.14 -17.87
CA ASN A 99 -5.30 7.34 -18.55
C ASN A 99 -4.99 5.85 -18.59
N ARG A 100 -4.04 5.39 -17.81
CA ARG A 100 -3.67 3.97 -17.72
C ARG A 100 -3.62 3.55 -16.27
N PRO A 101 -4.58 2.73 -15.82
CA PRO A 101 -5.79 2.30 -16.56
C PRO A 101 -6.72 3.47 -16.88
N PRO A 102 -7.78 3.27 -17.71
CA PRO A 102 -8.73 4.34 -18.01
C PRO A 102 -9.32 4.97 -16.76
N LEU A 103 -9.64 6.25 -16.84
CA LEU A 103 -10.12 7.04 -15.71
C LEU A 103 -11.27 6.37 -14.94
N HIS A 104 -12.26 5.84 -15.68
CA HIS A 104 -13.42 5.19 -15.04
C HIS A 104 -13.02 3.96 -14.22
N GLN A 105 -11.99 3.23 -14.66
CA GLN A 105 -11.47 2.08 -13.92
C GLN A 105 -10.74 2.52 -12.65
N GLN A 106 -9.99 3.63 -12.72
CA GLN A 106 -9.32 4.18 -11.56
C GLN A 106 -10.33 4.61 -10.50
N ILE A 107 -11.40 5.27 -10.92
CA ILE A 107 -12.48 5.71 -10.01
C ILE A 107 -13.19 4.50 -9.41
N ALA A 108 -13.51 3.48 -10.23
CA ALA A 108 -14.12 2.26 -9.74
C ALA A 108 -13.25 1.56 -8.70
N ALA A 109 -11.93 1.57 -8.89
CA ALA A 109 -11.00 0.98 -7.94
C ALA A 109 -11.00 1.72 -6.59
N VAL A 110 -11.16 3.05 -6.59
CA VAL A 110 -11.32 3.81 -5.34
C VAL A 110 -12.57 3.35 -4.59
N ARG A 111 -13.68 3.24 -5.30
CA ARG A 111 -14.96 2.85 -4.70
C ARG A 111 -14.95 1.41 -4.20
N ALA A 112 -14.31 0.51 -4.96
CA ALA A 112 -14.16 -0.88 -4.56
C ALA A 112 -13.32 -0.99 -3.28
N TRP A 113 -12.23 -0.21 -3.20
CA TRP A 113 -11.40 -0.20 -2.00
C TRP A 113 -12.22 0.17 -0.77
N TRP A 114 -13.01 1.24 -0.84
CA TRP A 114 -13.84 1.67 0.27
C TRP A 114 -14.96 0.69 0.61
N ALA A 115 -15.53 0.01 -0.41
CA ALA A 115 -16.55 -1.01 -0.19
C ALA A 115 -16.00 -2.20 0.60
N ASP A 116 -14.73 -2.53 0.39
CA ASP A 116 -14.05 -3.67 1.03
C ASP A 116 -13.32 -3.28 2.32
N TYR A 117 -13.15 -2.01 2.57
CA TYR A 117 -12.29 -1.53 3.66
C TYR A 117 -12.72 -2.05 5.02
N GLN A 118 -11.74 -2.63 5.71
CA GLN A 118 -11.89 -3.10 7.08
C GLN A 118 -10.83 -2.39 7.93
N PRO A 119 -11.23 -1.45 8.79
CA PRO A 119 -10.27 -0.81 9.69
C PRO A 119 -9.69 -1.82 10.68
N GLU A 120 -8.51 -1.53 11.21
CA GLU A 120 -7.99 -2.34 12.31
C GLU A 120 -8.95 -2.24 13.50
N PRO A 121 -9.03 -3.30 14.31
CA PRO A 121 -9.85 -3.23 15.52
C PRO A 121 -9.43 -2.06 16.37
N ALA A 122 -10.41 -1.40 17.02
CA ALA A 122 -10.14 -0.31 17.94
C ALA A 122 -9.14 -0.79 18.99
N HIS A 123 -8.07 -0.01 19.19
CA HIS A 123 -7.08 -0.34 20.19
C HIS A 123 -7.68 -0.06 21.56
N THR A 124 -8.19 -1.09 22.22
CA THR A 124 -8.60 -0.99 23.61
C THR A 124 -7.35 -1.14 24.45
N SER A 125 -6.87 -0.08 24.89
CA SER A 125 -5.80 -0.14 25.85
C SER A 125 -6.26 -0.73 27.12
N ARG A 126 -5.97 -1.33 27.39
CA ARG A 126 -6.25 -1.58 28.26
C ARG A 126 -5.64 -1.55 29.28
N ARG A 127 -5.83 -1.16 29.37
CA ARG A 127 -5.42 -0.91 29.96
C ARG A 127 -5.60 -1.00 30.85
N TRP A 128 -5.59 -1.32 31.25
CA TRP A 128 -5.73 -1.19 32.00
C TRP A 128 -5.46 -1.23 32.78
#